data_6a606ce2850317f1518d42243e53d4bd
#
_entry.id   6a606ce2850317f1518d42243e53d4bd
#
_cell.length_a   1.000
_cell.length_b   1.000
_cell.length_c   1.000
_cell.angle_alpha   90.00
_cell.angle_beta   90.00
_cell.angle_gamma   90.00
#
_symmetry.space_group_name_H-M   'P 1'
#
loop_
_entity.id
_entity.type
_entity.pdbx_description
1 polymer ?
#
loop_
_entity_poly.entity_id
_entity_poly.type
_entity_poly.pdbx_seq_one_letter_code
_entity_poly.pdbx_strand_id
1 'polypeptide(L)'
;KQGHGEPNPTWIPVGNEVTRRIAEKIDGVAGGTWGELFNIPLTAHFLGGAAIGDSPERGVIDPYQRVYAYPTLHVMDGAAISANLGVNPSLSITAQAERAAALWPNKGEEDLRPAQGQPYQRLAPIAPKNPMVPVDAPGGLRHNQFYWSRRIVVLRATGGSQRDAGRAC
;
A
#
# COMPACT_ATOMS: atom_id res chain seq x y z
N LYS A 1 1.70 20.92 -11.75
CA LYS A 1 2.89 21.72 -11.46
C LYS A 1 3.73 20.99 -10.44
N GLN A 2 5.00 20.78 -10.71
CA GLN A 2 5.89 20.12 -9.78
C GLN A 2 6.10 20.99 -8.52
N GLY A 3 6.29 20.34 -7.37
CA GLY A 3 6.55 21.02 -6.11
C GLY A 3 8.00 21.49 -5.97
N HIS A 4 8.53 21.47 -4.75
CA HIS A 4 9.91 21.79 -4.44
C HIS A 4 10.81 20.56 -4.67
N GLY A 5 12.08 20.79 -5.03
CA GLY A 5 13.08 19.77 -5.29
C GLY A 5 13.35 19.52 -6.77
N GLU A 6 14.18 18.54 -7.04
CA GLU A 6 14.48 18.12 -8.40
C GLU A 6 13.23 17.61 -9.13
N PRO A 7 12.99 18.01 -10.38
CA PRO A 7 11.85 17.56 -11.12
C PRO A 7 11.94 16.06 -11.42
N ASN A 8 10.78 15.42 -11.56
CA ASN A 8 10.72 14.04 -12.03
C ASN A 8 11.35 13.96 -13.44
N PRO A 9 12.14 12.92 -13.73
CA PRO A 9 12.71 12.76 -15.05
C PRO A 9 11.59 12.58 -16.08
N THR A 10 11.68 13.29 -17.19
CA THR A 10 10.78 13.15 -18.34
C THR A 10 11.27 12.09 -19.32
N TRP A 11 12.52 11.66 -19.16
CA TRP A 11 13.16 10.67 -19.99
C TRP A 11 13.99 9.71 -19.13
N ILE A 12 13.75 8.40 -19.31
CA ILE A 12 14.46 7.34 -18.60
C ILE A 12 15.18 6.45 -19.63
N PRO A 13 16.46 6.70 -19.95
CA PRO A 13 17.19 6.02 -21.03
C PRO A 13 17.18 4.48 -20.88
N VAL A 14 17.39 3.98 -19.67
CA VAL A 14 17.41 2.54 -19.41
C VAL A 14 16.03 1.91 -19.65
N GLY A 15 14.94 2.59 -19.34
CA GLY A 15 13.58 2.11 -19.60
C GLY A 15 13.30 1.99 -21.09
N ASN A 16 13.72 2.98 -21.87
CA ASN A 16 13.57 2.98 -23.32
C ASN A 16 14.43 1.89 -23.97
N GLU A 17 15.65 1.66 -23.49
CA GLU A 17 16.49 0.57 -23.97
C GLU A 17 15.88 -0.80 -23.70
N VAL A 18 15.34 -1.03 -22.48
CA VAL A 18 14.65 -2.28 -22.13
C VAL A 18 13.43 -2.49 -23.04
N THR A 19 12.62 -1.45 -23.24
CA THR A 19 11.44 -1.50 -24.11
C THR A 19 11.82 -1.91 -25.54
N ARG A 20 12.87 -1.33 -26.09
CA ARG A 20 13.35 -1.67 -27.44
C ARG A 20 13.81 -3.13 -27.53
N ARG A 21 14.59 -3.62 -26.55
CA ARG A 21 15.05 -5.02 -26.51
C ARG A 21 13.89 -6.01 -26.36
N ILE A 22 12.85 -5.65 -25.62
CA ILE A 22 11.64 -6.47 -25.51
C ILE A 22 10.93 -6.50 -26.86
N ALA A 23 10.73 -5.33 -27.50
CA ALA A 23 10.08 -5.24 -28.80
C ALA A 23 10.78 -6.11 -29.86
N GLU A 24 12.11 -6.08 -29.94
CA GLU A 24 12.89 -6.94 -30.83
C GLU A 24 12.64 -8.43 -30.56
N LYS A 25 12.53 -8.85 -29.30
CA LYS A 25 12.33 -10.26 -28.95
C LYS A 25 10.94 -10.80 -29.28
N ILE A 26 9.93 -9.93 -29.27
CA ILE A 26 8.53 -10.33 -29.51
C ILE A 26 8.05 -9.91 -30.90
N ASP A 27 8.97 -9.47 -31.78
CA ASP A 27 8.65 -8.94 -33.11
C ASP A 27 7.60 -7.80 -33.05
N GLY A 28 7.76 -6.92 -32.06
CA GLY A 28 6.87 -5.82 -31.78
C GLY A 28 7.49 -4.45 -32.05
N VAL A 29 6.72 -3.40 -31.82
CA VAL A 29 7.17 -2.01 -31.92
C VAL A 29 7.28 -1.39 -30.54
N ALA A 30 8.43 -0.79 -30.24
CA ALA A 30 8.61 -0.02 -29.02
C ALA A 30 7.68 1.20 -29.05
N GLY A 31 6.73 1.22 -28.11
CA GLY A 31 5.79 2.35 -27.97
C GLY A 31 6.22 3.30 -26.86
N GLY A 32 5.74 4.53 -26.94
CA GLY A 32 5.86 5.55 -25.90
C GLY A 32 4.50 6.16 -25.56
N THR A 33 4.50 7.14 -24.68
CA THR A 33 3.29 7.90 -24.36
C THR A 33 3.29 9.25 -25.03
N TRP A 34 2.13 9.81 -25.30
CA TRP A 34 2.00 11.20 -25.80
C TRP A 34 2.67 12.23 -24.89
N GLY A 35 2.75 11.92 -23.57
CA GLY A 35 3.43 12.76 -22.60
C GLY A 35 4.92 12.97 -22.92
N GLU A 36 5.59 11.98 -23.50
CA GLU A 36 7.01 12.07 -23.84
C GLU A 36 7.30 13.17 -24.89
N LEU A 37 6.38 13.37 -25.83
CA LEU A 37 6.50 14.42 -26.85
C LEU A 37 6.46 15.83 -26.25
N PHE A 38 5.86 16.00 -25.10
CA PHE A 38 5.69 17.27 -24.41
C PHE A 38 6.51 17.38 -23.13
N ASN A 39 7.40 16.43 -22.87
CA ASN A 39 8.15 16.34 -21.61
C ASN A 39 7.24 16.30 -20.36
N ILE A 40 6.12 15.62 -20.45
CA ILE A 40 5.18 15.45 -19.35
C ILE A 40 5.39 14.05 -18.75
N PRO A 41 5.93 13.93 -17.51
CA PRO A 41 6.05 12.64 -16.86
C PRO A 41 4.66 12.08 -16.54
N LEU A 42 4.41 10.85 -16.97
CA LEU A 42 3.17 10.13 -16.68
C LEU A 42 3.44 9.05 -15.64
N THR A 43 2.67 9.05 -14.57
CA THR A 43 2.68 8.00 -13.55
C THR A 43 1.26 7.62 -13.15
N ALA A 44 1.06 6.35 -12.85
CA ALA A 44 -0.20 5.83 -12.30
C ALA A 44 -0.13 5.62 -10.77
N HIS A 45 1.06 5.69 -10.18
CA HIS A 45 1.28 5.42 -8.77
C HIS A 45 1.80 6.67 -8.07
N PHE A 46 0.89 7.39 -7.44
CA PHE A 46 1.22 8.55 -6.62
C PHE A 46 1.53 8.08 -5.20
N LEU A 47 2.80 8.22 -4.81
CA LEU A 47 3.28 7.78 -3.49
C LEU A 47 3.75 8.98 -2.69
N GLY A 48 3.59 8.89 -1.36
CA GLY A 48 4.04 9.94 -0.44
C GLY A 48 3.06 11.08 -0.30
N GLY A 49 3.42 12.03 0.55
CA GLY A 49 2.59 13.19 0.92
C GLY A 49 1.95 13.08 2.29
N ALA A 50 1.65 11.87 2.80
CA ALA A 50 1.19 11.65 4.16
C ALA A 50 2.14 10.68 4.88
N ALA A 51 3.37 11.10 5.11
CA ALA A 51 4.38 10.28 5.77
C ALA A 51 3.94 9.85 7.17
N ILE A 52 4.22 8.59 7.52
CA ILE A 52 4.04 8.07 8.88
C ILE A 52 5.19 8.62 9.75
N GLY A 53 4.86 9.20 10.88
CA GLY A 53 5.81 9.70 11.87
C GLY A 53 5.41 9.34 13.29
N ASP A 54 6.34 9.49 14.21
CA ASP A 54 6.12 9.33 15.65
C ASP A 54 5.60 10.61 16.32
N SER A 55 5.64 11.71 15.58
CA SER A 55 5.12 13.00 16.03
C SER A 55 4.63 13.86 14.85
N PRO A 56 3.83 14.90 15.10
CA PRO A 56 3.33 15.78 14.04
C PRO A 56 4.43 16.58 13.32
N GLU A 57 5.61 16.75 13.93
CA GLU A 57 6.77 17.39 13.31
C GLU A 57 7.48 16.48 12.31
N ARG A 58 7.28 15.16 12.41
CA ARG A 58 7.96 14.14 11.62
C ARG A 58 7.07 13.43 10.63
N GLY A 59 5.74 13.54 10.78
CA GLY A 59 4.80 12.90 9.88
C GLY A 59 3.44 13.57 9.86
N VAL A 60 2.66 13.26 8.85
CA VAL A 60 1.27 13.70 8.73
C VAL A 60 0.33 12.77 9.46
N ILE A 61 0.68 11.48 9.50
CA ILE A 61 -0.10 10.42 10.13
C ILE A 61 0.76 9.65 11.15
N ASP A 62 0.08 9.15 12.16
CA ASP A 62 0.70 8.30 13.19
C ASP A 62 0.94 6.86 12.68
N PRO A 63 1.61 5.99 13.45
CA PRO A 63 1.84 4.59 13.08
C PRO A 63 0.57 3.74 12.88
N TYR A 64 -0.60 4.25 13.26
CA TYR A 64 -1.92 3.64 13.04
C TYR A 64 -2.69 4.32 11.91
N GLN A 65 -2.01 5.17 11.12
CA GLN A 65 -2.52 5.89 9.96
C GLN A 65 -3.60 6.93 10.25
N ARG A 66 -3.71 7.40 11.52
CA ARG A 66 -4.56 8.52 11.92
C ARG A 66 -3.83 9.84 11.63
N VAL A 67 -4.54 10.78 11.02
CA VAL A 67 -4.00 12.14 10.81
C VAL A 67 -3.80 12.83 12.16
N TYR A 68 -2.63 13.41 12.39
CA TYR A 68 -2.36 14.17 13.62
C TYR A 68 -3.37 15.31 13.77
N ALA A 69 -3.83 15.56 14.99
CA ALA A 69 -4.93 16.47 15.36
C ALA A 69 -6.33 16.07 14.85
N TYR A 70 -6.44 15.03 14.00
CA TYR A 70 -7.71 14.53 13.48
C TYR A 70 -7.80 13.01 13.63
N PRO A 71 -7.93 12.47 14.85
CA PRO A 71 -7.82 11.04 15.13
C PRO A 71 -8.87 10.17 14.46
N THR A 72 -9.95 10.75 13.95
CA THR A 72 -10.99 10.05 13.19
C THR A 72 -10.73 10.04 11.68
N LEU A 73 -9.74 10.81 11.20
CA LEU A 73 -9.33 10.84 9.80
C LEU A 73 -8.12 9.93 9.59
N HIS A 74 -8.20 9.06 8.59
CA HIS A 74 -7.14 8.10 8.27
C HIS A 74 -6.69 8.25 6.82
N VAL A 75 -5.40 8.04 6.57
CA VAL A 75 -4.83 7.95 5.22
C VAL A 75 -4.28 6.54 5.04
N MET A 76 -4.90 5.74 4.17
CA MET A 76 -4.61 4.32 3.97
C MET A 76 -4.29 3.95 2.53
N ASP A 77 -3.98 4.93 1.71
CA ASP A 77 -3.64 4.78 0.30
C ASP A 77 -2.13 4.96 0.02
N GLY A 78 -1.79 5.15 -1.24
CA GLY A 78 -0.40 5.39 -1.66
C GLY A 78 0.27 6.60 -1.03
N ALA A 79 -0.51 7.56 -0.51
CA ALA A 79 0.03 8.73 0.18
C ALA A 79 0.78 8.36 1.47
N ALA A 80 0.42 7.25 2.11
CA ALA A 80 1.10 6.73 3.29
C ALA A 80 2.41 5.97 3.00
N ILE A 81 2.73 5.72 1.72
CA ILE A 81 3.98 5.09 1.31
C ILE A 81 5.06 6.17 1.18
N SER A 82 6.01 6.17 2.10
CA SER A 82 6.98 7.26 2.26
C SER A 82 8.17 7.22 1.28
N ALA A 83 8.31 6.16 0.47
CA ALA A 83 9.43 6.00 -0.44
C ALA A 83 9.05 5.24 -1.71
N ASN A 84 9.80 5.46 -2.79
CA ASN A 84 9.68 4.63 -3.98
C ASN A 84 10.20 3.23 -3.70
N LEU A 85 9.34 2.23 -3.91
CA LEU A 85 9.65 0.83 -3.63
C LEU A 85 10.45 0.14 -4.76
N GLY A 86 10.65 0.81 -5.89
CA GLY A 86 11.31 0.24 -7.07
C GLY A 86 10.50 -0.86 -7.78
N VAL A 87 9.28 -1.12 -7.33
CA VAL A 87 8.34 -2.11 -7.88
C VAL A 87 6.93 -1.56 -7.83
N ASN A 88 5.98 -2.27 -8.47
CA ASN A 88 4.56 -1.92 -8.39
C ASN A 88 4.10 -1.85 -6.91
N PRO A 89 3.58 -0.72 -6.43
CA PRO A 89 3.26 -0.51 -5.02
C PRO A 89 1.91 -1.07 -4.58
N SER A 90 1.09 -1.59 -5.48
CA SER A 90 -0.30 -2.00 -5.18
C SER A 90 -0.39 -2.96 -4.00
N LEU A 91 0.47 -4.00 -3.97
CA LEU A 91 0.48 -4.96 -2.87
C LEU A 91 0.88 -4.31 -1.53
N SER A 92 1.85 -3.43 -1.54
CA SER A 92 2.31 -2.71 -0.34
C SER A 92 1.25 -1.75 0.18
N ILE A 93 0.55 -1.06 -0.73
CA ILE A 93 -0.58 -0.16 -0.38
C ILE A 93 -1.70 -0.97 0.26
N THR A 94 -2.09 -2.09 -0.37
CA THR A 94 -3.14 -2.98 0.15
C THR A 94 -2.78 -3.54 1.52
N ALA A 95 -1.56 -4.06 1.69
CA ALA A 95 -1.11 -4.59 2.97
C ALA A 95 -1.12 -3.55 4.09
N GLN A 96 -0.78 -2.30 3.77
CA GLN A 96 -0.81 -1.19 4.73
C GLN A 96 -2.24 -0.80 5.09
N ALA A 97 -3.14 -0.74 4.11
CA ALA A 97 -4.56 -0.45 4.31
C ALA A 97 -5.24 -1.54 5.15
N GLU A 98 -5.00 -2.81 4.83
CA GLU A 98 -5.53 -3.93 5.60
C GLU A 98 -5.01 -3.94 7.05
N ARG A 99 -3.73 -3.64 7.24
CA ARG A 99 -3.18 -3.50 8.59
C ARG A 99 -3.89 -2.42 9.39
N ALA A 100 -4.12 -1.25 8.80
CA ALA A 100 -4.82 -0.16 9.47
C ALA A 100 -6.26 -0.55 9.80
N ALA A 101 -6.99 -1.12 8.84
CA ALA A 101 -8.36 -1.58 9.04
C ALA A 101 -8.47 -2.69 10.10
N ALA A 102 -7.49 -3.61 10.15
CA ALA A 102 -7.48 -4.69 11.14
C ALA A 102 -7.26 -4.21 12.58
N LEU A 103 -6.84 -2.98 12.79
CA LEU A 103 -6.67 -2.38 14.12
C LEU A 103 -7.86 -1.47 14.52
N TRP A 104 -8.86 -1.35 13.67
CA TRP A 104 -10.02 -0.52 13.92
C TRP A 104 -10.98 -1.21 14.89
N PRO A 105 -11.46 -0.50 15.94
CA PRO A 105 -12.45 -1.09 16.85
C PRO A 105 -13.79 -1.33 16.14
N ASN A 106 -14.49 -2.36 16.51
CA ASN A 106 -15.88 -2.52 16.10
C ASN A 106 -16.74 -1.41 16.75
N LYS A 107 -17.90 -1.13 16.15
CA LYS A 107 -18.81 -0.12 16.67
C LYS A 107 -19.18 -0.40 18.13
N GLY A 108 -18.92 0.57 19.00
CA GLY A 108 -19.20 0.48 20.44
C GLY A 108 -18.12 -0.23 21.27
N GLU A 109 -16.99 -0.62 20.66
CA GLU A 109 -15.83 -1.13 21.40
C GLU A 109 -14.82 -0.01 21.64
N GLU A 110 -14.00 -0.19 22.67
CA GLU A 110 -12.91 0.72 23.00
C GLU A 110 -11.81 0.67 21.94
N ASP A 111 -11.25 1.84 21.62
CA ASP A 111 -10.08 1.93 20.75
C ASP A 111 -8.82 1.61 21.55
N LEU A 112 -8.26 0.44 21.31
CA LEU A 112 -7.05 -0.03 22.00
C LEU A 112 -5.75 0.60 21.43
N ARG A 113 -5.83 1.39 20.37
CA ARG A 113 -4.67 2.08 19.82
C ARG A 113 -4.22 3.17 20.79
N PRO A 114 -2.91 3.26 21.10
CA PRO A 114 -2.39 4.34 21.94
C PRO A 114 -2.81 5.73 21.44
N ALA A 115 -2.89 6.68 22.34
CA ALA A 115 -3.10 8.08 21.98
C ALA A 115 -2.01 8.56 21.00
N GLN A 116 -2.35 9.52 20.14
CA GLN A 116 -1.38 10.10 19.20
C GLN A 116 -0.17 10.67 19.96
N GLY A 117 1.03 10.48 19.41
CA GLY A 117 2.28 10.88 20.05
C GLY A 117 2.81 9.92 21.13
N GLN A 118 2.08 8.86 21.44
CA GLN A 118 2.62 7.81 22.32
C GLN A 118 3.47 6.81 21.55
N PRO A 119 4.43 6.13 22.19
CA PRO A 119 5.25 5.12 21.54
C PRO A 119 4.40 4.05 20.86
N TYR A 120 4.89 3.60 19.70
CA TYR A 120 4.24 2.54 18.94
C TYR A 120 4.11 1.25 19.77
N GLN A 121 2.93 0.68 19.78
CA GLN A 121 2.66 -0.64 20.37
C GLN A 121 2.13 -1.59 19.29
N ARG A 122 2.66 -2.81 19.28
CA ARG A 122 2.15 -3.85 18.40
C ARG A 122 0.86 -4.42 18.96
N LEU A 123 -0.25 -4.09 18.30
CA LEU A 123 -1.57 -4.59 18.66
C LEU A 123 -1.93 -5.85 17.87
N ALA A 124 -2.77 -6.69 18.47
CA ALA A 124 -3.40 -7.78 17.74
C ALA A 124 -4.53 -7.25 16.84
N PRO A 125 -4.75 -7.86 15.66
CA PRO A 125 -5.90 -7.55 14.84
C PRO A 125 -7.22 -7.76 15.56
N ILE A 126 -8.16 -6.85 15.35
CA ILE A 126 -9.52 -6.92 15.89
C ILE A 126 -10.42 -7.67 14.92
N ALA A 127 -11.17 -8.65 15.43
CA ALA A 127 -12.11 -9.42 14.65
C ALA A 127 -13.35 -8.61 14.24
N PRO A 128 -13.72 -8.49 12.96
CA PRO A 128 -14.98 -7.88 12.60
C PRO A 128 -16.16 -8.72 13.12
N LYS A 129 -17.12 -8.08 13.79
CA LYS A 129 -18.32 -8.76 14.32
C LYS A 129 -19.25 -9.24 13.20
N ASN A 130 -19.35 -8.48 12.13
CA ASN A 130 -20.26 -8.75 11.01
C ASN A 130 -19.49 -8.66 9.68
N PRO A 131 -18.62 -9.63 9.37
CA PRO A 131 -17.88 -9.60 8.12
C PRO A 131 -18.82 -9.76 6.94
N MET A 132 -18.73 -8.86 5.95
CA MET A 132 -19.43 -9.01 4.68
C MET A 132 -18.61 -9.86 3.73
N VAL A 133 -19.15 -11.01 3.35
CA VAL A 133 -18.53 -11.92 2.38
C VAL A 133 -19.30 -11.82 1.06
N PRO A 134 -18.65 -11.58 -0.08
CA PRO A 134 -19.31 -11.63 -1.38
C PRO A 134 -20.03 -12.98 -1.59
N VAL A 135 -21.19 -12.95 -2.24
CA VAL A 135 -22.02 -14.14 -2.46
C VAL A 135 -21.29 -15.19 -3.31
N ASP A 136 -20.45 -14.73 -4.21
CA ASP A 136 -19.61 -15.51 -5.13
C ASP A 136 -18.25 -15.90 -4.55
N ALA A 137 -17.97 -15.53 -3.31
CA ALA A 137 -16.70 -15.88 -2.68
C ALA A 137 -16.55 -17.40 -2.59
N PRO A 138 -15.36 -17.97 -2.90
CA PRO A 138 -15.06 -19.38 -2.73
C PRO A 138 -15.42 -19.89 -1.34
N GLY A 139 -15.97 -21.10 -1.23
CA GLY A 139 -16.53 -21.65 0.01
C GLY A 139 -15.57 -21.62 1.22
N GLY A 140 -14.26 -21.77 0.97
CA GLY A 140 -13.23 -21.65 2.01
C GLY A 140 -13.05 -20.22 2.54
N LEU A 141 -13.44 -19.20 1.78
CA LEU A 141 -13.36 -17.80 2.21
C LEU A 141 -14.61 -17.37 2.99
N ARG A 142 -15.74 -18.03 2.77
CA ARG A 142 -17.01 -17.70 3.47
C ARG A 142 -16.94 -17.95 4.97
N HIS A 143 -16.07 -18.84 5.40
CA HIS A 143 -15.95 -19.19 6.83
C HIS A 143 -14.73 -18.56 7.50
N ASN A 144 -13.83 -17.92 6.75
CA ASN A 144 -12.53 -17.53 7.27
C ASN A 144 -11.98 -16.22 6.67
N GLN A 145 -12.79 -15.16 6.60
CA GLN A 145 -12.31 -13.82 6.22
C GLN A 145 -11.12 -13.33 7.05
N PHE A 146 -11.06 -13.82 8.30
CA PHE A 146 -9.93 -13.63 9.20
C PHE A 146 -8.63 -14.23 8.71
N TYR A 147 -8.68 -15.27 7.91
CA TYR A 147 -7.50 -15.98 7.44
C TYR A 147 -6.73 -15.19 6.38
N TRP A 148 -7.42 -14.34 5.62
CA TRP A 148 -6.77 -13.54 4.59
C TRP A 148 -5.90 -12.44 5.19
N SER A 149 -6.42 -11.65 6.10
CA SER A 149 -5.63 -10.62 6.77
C SER A 149 -4.53 -11.23 7.64
N ARG A 150 -4.82 -12.37 8.29
CA ARG A 150 -3.79 -13.11 9.04
C ARG A 150 -2.73 -13.76 8.18
N ARG A 151 -3.06 -14.29 6.98
CA ARG A 151 -2.03 -14.87 6.10
C ARG A 151 -1.10 -13.82 5.54
N ILE A 152 -1.57 -12.69 5.12
CA ILE A 152 -0.71 -11.60 4.66
C ILE A 152 0.18 -11.08 5.79
N VAL A 153 -0.34 -10.94 6.99
CA VAL A 153 0.44 -10.53 8.17
C VAL A 153 1.42 -11.64 8.63
N VAL A 154 1.01 -12.91 8.56
CA VAL A 154 1.85 -14.06 8.97
C VAL A 154 2.95 -14.36 7.95
N LEU A 155 2.70 -14.25 6.64
CA LEU A 155 3.74 -14.39 5.61
C LEU A 155 4.85 -13.34 5.80
N ARG A 156 4.51 -12.15 6.27
CA ARG A 156 5.47 -11.10 6.59
C ARG A 156 6.22 -11.34 7.90
N ALA A 157 5.59 -12.03 8.88
CA ALA A 157 6.18 -12.27 10.19
C ALA A 157 7.01 -13.55 10.28
N THR A 158 6.73 -14.56 9.45
CA THR A 158 7.34 -15.89 9.57
C THR A 158 8.32 -16.25 8.46
N GLY A 159 8.52 -15.40 7.46
CA GLY A 159 9.40 -15.70 6.33
C GLY A 159 8.99 -16.98 5.58
N GLY A 160 7.67 -17.26 5.55
CA GLY A 160 7.12 -18.48 4.94
C GLY A 160 7.61 -18.70 3.50
N SER A 161 8.00 -19.90 3.20
CA SER A 161 8.66 -20.30 1.96
C SER A 161 7.80 -19.99 0.73
N GLN A 162 8.44 -19.61 -0.37
CA GLN A 162 7.83 -19.33 -1.68
C GLN A 162 6.87 -20.44 -2.21
N ARG A 163 6.83 -21.61 -1.57
CA ARG A 163 5.96 -22.71 -2.01
C ARG A 163 4.48 -22.52 -1.69
N ASP A 164 4.16 -21.72 -0.67
CA ASP A 164 2.75 -21.48 -0.29
C ASP A 164 2.13 -20.29 -1.03
N ALA A 165 2.94 -19.40 -1.59
CA ALA A 165 2.47 -18.27 -2.39
C ALA A 165 1.88 -18.68 -3.77
N GLY A 166 2.27 -19.84 -4.29
CA GLY A 166 1.82 -20.36 -5.59
C GLY A 166 0.42 -21.01 -5.58
N ARG A 167 -0.23 -21.15 -4.42
CA ARG A 167 -1.57 -21.74 -4.30
C ARG A 167 -2.66 -20.72 -3.95
N ALA A 168 -2.34 -19.45 -3.94
CA ALA A 168 -3.24 -18.36 -3.56
C ALA A 168 -3.51 -17.36 -4.71
N CYS A 169 -3.35 -17.81 -5.98
CA CYS A 169 -3.90 -17.15 -7.15
C CYS A 169 -5.13 -17.89 -7.65
#